data_2ab8c9c8aa19d9a7803930d4c6e89747
#
_entry.id   2ab8c9c8aa19d9a7803930d4c6e89747
#
_cell.length_a   1.000
_cell.length_b   1.000
_cell.length_c   1.000
_cell.angle_alpha   90.00
_cell.angle_beta   90.00
_cell.angle_gamma   90.00
#
_symmetry.space_group_name_H-M   'P 1'
#
loop_
_entity.id
_entity.type
_entity.pdbx_description
1 polymer ?
#
loop_
_entity_poly.entity_id
_entity_poly.type
_entity_poly.pdbx_seq_one_letter_code
_entity_poly.pdbx_strand_id
1 'polypeptide(L)'
;RDNAMDFELTEEQRAFAQTARDFALAELAPHAAEWDAEGIFPKDAIAKAGELGFCGLYAPEAAGGLALPRLDATLVFEEMAAVDPSTTAFITIHNMATWMLGTWATPAVRDHWGPLLTTGQKLASYCLTEPGAGSDAASLKTRAELVGNEYVINGSKAFISGAGSTDVLVLMARSSAAGDAASGASGISAFVVPADTPGITYGKKEHKMGWNSQPTRTISFDN
;
A
#
# COMPACT_ATOMS: atom_id res chain seq x y z
N ARG A 1 8.00 -38.34 17.36
CA ARG A 1 6.88 -37.37 17.29
C ARG A 1 6.67 -37.09 15.83
N ASP A 2 5.59 -37.61 15.27
CA ASP A 2 5.17 -37.29 13.91
C ASP A 2 4.89 -35.79 13.85
N ASN A 3 5.75 -35.04 13.20
CA ASN A 3 5.49 -33.64 12.80
C ASN A 3 4.53 -33.67 11.61
N ALA A 4 3.31 -34.14 11.80
CA ALA A 4 2.25 -33.95 10.82
C ALA A 4 1.99 -32.44 10.74
N MET A 5 2.03 -31.90 9.53
CA MET A 5 1.67 -30.50 9.28
C MET A 5 0.17 -30.35 9.53
N ASP A 6 -0.20 -29.53 10.48
CA ASP A 6 -1.61 -29.25 10.80
C ASP A 6 -2.05 -28.00 10.02
N PHE A 7 -3.09 -28.14 9.20
CA PHE A 7 -3.69 -27.06 8.42
C PHE A 7 -4.98 -26.52 9.05
N GLU A 8 -5.35 -27.02 10.24
CA GLU A 8 -6.53 -26.54 10.93
C GLU A 8 -6.31 -25.12 11.46
N LEU A 9 -7.29 -24.25 11.22
CA LEU A 9 -7.26 -22.88 11.74
C LEU A 9 -7.47 -22.89 13.26
N THR A 10 -6.79 -22.01 13.96
CA THR A 10 -7.05 -21.74 15.37
C THR A 10 -8.41 -21.08 15.56
N GLU A 11 -8.92 -21.03 16.78
CA GLU A 11 -10.16 -20.32 17.08
C GLU A 11 -10.02 -18.81 16.79
N GLU A 12 -8.87 -18.22 17.07
CA GLU A 12 -8.57 -16.82 16.80
C GLU A 12 -8.55 -16.54 15.29
N GLN A 13 -7.92 -17.39 14.51
CA GLN A 13 -7.90 -17.28 13.04
C GLN A 13 -9.30 -17.38 12.43
N ARG A 14 -10.14 -18.29 12.95
CA ARG A 14 -11.55 -18.37 12.54
C ARG A 14 -12.32 -17.12 12.90
N ALA A 15 -12.06 -16.53 14.08
CA ALA A 15 -12.71 -15.27 14.49
C ALA A 15 -12.30 -14.10 13.58
N PHE A 16 -11.02 -13.98 13.20
CA PHE A 16 -10.57 -12.97 12.24
C PHE A 16 -11.25 -13.14 10.87
N ALA A 17 -11.26 -14.36 10.34
CA ALA A 17 -11.92 -14.66 9.06
C ALA A 17 -13.43 -14.33 9.13
N GLN A 18 -14.10 -14.71 10.21
CA GLN A 18 -15.53 -14.43 10.37
C GLN A 18 -15.82 -12.92 10.45
N THR A 19 -15.02 -12.16 11.21
CA THR A 19 -15.16 -10.70 11.31
C THR A 19 -14.97 -10.05 9.94
N ALA A 20 -13.98 -10.50 9.17
CA ALA A 20 -13.73 -10.00 7.82
C ALA A 20 -14.87 -10.33 6.85
N ARG A 21 -15.43 -11.54 6.93
CA ARG A 21 -16.59 -11.95 6.14
C ARG A 21 -17.82 -11.11 6.46
N ASP A 22 -18.11 -10.92 7.74
CA ASP A 22 -19.28 -10.14 8.19
C ASP A 22 -19.16 -8.68 7.72
N PHE A 23 -17.99 -8.08 7.86
CA PHE A 23 -17.68 -6.75 7.32
C PHE A 23 -17.88 -6.70 5.81
N ALA A 24 -17.31 -7.64 5.07
CA ALA A 24 -17.38 -7.65 3.61
C ALA A 24 -18.82 -7.79 3.11
N LEU A 25 -19.62 -8.65 3.74
CA LEU A 25 -21.03 -8.83 3.38
C LEU A 25 -21.87 -7.59 3.73
N ALA A 26 -21.57 -6.91 4.82
CA ALA A 26 -22.34 -5.74 5.25
C ALA A 26 -21.96 -4.46 4.47
N GLU A 27 -20.66 -4.22 4.26
CA GLU A 27 -20.14 -2.93 3.81
C GLU A 27 -19.64 -2.94 2.36
N LEU A 28 -19.23 -4.10 1.83
CA LEU A 28 -18.72 -4.19 0.45
C LEU A 28 -19.74 -4.78 -0.52
N ALA A 29 -20.36 -5.91 -0.17
CA ALA A 29 -21.25 -6.64 -1.06
C ALA A 29 -22.38 -5.80 -1.68
N PRO A 30 -23.04 -4.88 -0.96
CA PRO A 30 -24.13 -4.08 -1.53
C PRO A 30 -23.68 -3.12 -2.64
N HIS A 31 -22.38 -2.81 -2.72
CA HIS A 31 -21.83 -1.74 -3.54
C HIS A 31 -20.75 -2.19 -4.53
N ALA A 32 -20.14 -3.36 -4.32
CA ALA A 32 -18.97 -3.81 -5.08
C ALA A 32 -19.16 -3.76 -6.60
N ALA A 33 -20.33 -4.19 -7.10
CA ALA A 33 -20.63 -4.19 -8.52
C ALA A 33 -20.76 -2.76 -9.10
N GLU A 34 -21.42 -1.86 -8.37
CA GLU A 34 -21.54 -0.44 -8.76
C GLU A 34 -20.18 0.25 -8.74
N TRP A 35 -19.41 0.06 -7.68
CA TRP A 35 -18.08 0.66 -7.56
C TRP A 35 -17.14 0.23 -8.69
N ASP A 36 -17.20 -1.05 -9.08
CA ASP A 36 -16.36 -1.53 -10.19
C ASP A 36 -16.86 -0.98 -11.53
N ALA A 37 -18.16 -0.98 -11.79
CA ALA A 37 -18.75 -0.50 -13.03
C ALA A 37 -18.49 1.01 -13.25
N GLU A 38 -18.67 1.82 -12.21
CA GLU A 38 -18.53 3.28 -12.26
C GLU A 38 -17.10 3.74 -11.93
N GLY A 39 -16.23 2.83 -11.51
CA GLY A 39 -14.86 3.13 -11.11
C GLY A 39 -14.78 4.02 -9.88
N ILE A 40 -15.67 3.83 -8.91
CA ILE A 40 -15.74 4.55 -7.65
C ILE A 40 -14.73 3.99 -6.67
N PHE A 41 -13.84 4.82 -6.15
CA PHE A 41 -12.90 4.43 -5.11
C PHE A 41 -13.53 4.59 -3.72
N PRO A 42 -13.83 3.50 -2.98
CA PRO A 42 -14.69 3.54 -1.82
C PRO A 42 -13.94 3.90 -0.53
N LYS A 43 -13.49 5.16 -0.42
CA LYS A 43 -12.70 5.62 0.76
C LYS A 43 -13.43 5.42 2.08
N ASP A 44 -14.74 5.63 2.12
CA ASP A 44 -15.54 5.49 3.34
C ASP A 44 -15.59 4.03 3.82
N ALA A 45 -15.72 3.07 2.90
CA ALA A 45 -15.67 1.65 3.24
C ALA A 45 -14.25 1.23 3.71
N ILE A 46 -13.21 1.80 3.11
CA ILE A 46 -11.82 1.57 3.55
C ILE A 46 -11.59 2.16 4.95
N ALA A 47 -12.15 3.33 5.26
CA ALA A 47 -12.07 3.90 6.61
C ALA A 47 -12.77 3.01 7.65
N LYS A 48 -13.95 2.47 7.34
CA LYS A 48 -14.63 1.48 8.20
C LYS A 48 -13.82 0.20 8.38
N ALA A 49 -13.14 -0.29 7.33
CA ALA A 49 -12.20 -1.41 7.46
C ALA A 49 -11.05 -1.07 8.41
N GLY A 50 -10.58 0.18 8.39
CA GLY A 50 -9.56 0.70 9.30
C GLY A 50 -10.01 0.73 10.76
N GLU A 51 -11.29 1.01 11.05
CA GLU A 51 -11.86 0.94 12.41
C GLU A 51 -11.78 -0.47 13.00
N LEU A 52 -11.81 -1.50 12.15
CA LEU A 52 -11.63 -2.90 12.53
C LEU A 52 -10.14 -3.34 12.52
N GLY A 53 -9.21 -2.43 12.23
CA GLY A 53 -7.78 -2.71 12.14
C GLY A 53 -7.33 -3.31 10.81
N PHE A 54 -8.20 -3.44 9.81
CA PHE A 54 -7.87 -4.08 8.52
C PHE A 54 -6.94 -3.25 7.64
N CYS A 55 -6.70 -1.98 7.98
CA CYS A 55 -5.70 -1.12 7.34
C CYS A 55 -4.29 -1.24 7.93
N GLY A 56 -4.13 -1.96 9.05
CA GLY A 56 -2.85 -2.12 9.76
C GLY A 56 -2.60 -3.53 10.27
N LEU A 57 -3.09 -4.58 9.58
CA LEU A 57 -3.07 -5.98 10.05
C LEU A 57 -1.70 -6.44 10.51
N TYR A 58 -0.66 -6.21 9.73
CA TYR A 58 0.71 -6.63 10.04
C TYR A 58 1.69 -5.46 10.21
N ALA A 59 1.17 -4.23 10.29
CA ALA A 59 1.99 -3.09 10.69
C ALA A 59 2.39 -3.22 12.17
N PRO A 60 3.59 -2.75 12.57
CA PRO A 60 4.04 -2.82 13.95
C PRO A 60 3.10 -2.06 14.91
N GLU A 61 2.99 -2.55 16.15
CA GLU A 61 2.24 -1.87 17.22
C GLU A 61 2.73 -0.43 17.44
N ALA A 62 4.04 -0.20 17.34
CA ALA A 62 4.63 1.14 17.43
C ALA A 62 4.12 2.13 16.37
N ALA A 63 3.51 1.64 15.30
CA ALA A 63 2.83 2.44 14.28
C ALA A 63 1.30 2.44 14.44
N GLY A 64 0.76 1.81 15.48
CA GLY A 64 -0.67 1.62 15.70
C GLY A 64 -1.26 0.40 15.00
N GLY A 65 -0.44 -0.50 14.45
CA GLY A 65 -0.87 -1.72 13.79
C GLY A 65 -1.15 -2.89 14.74
N LEU A 66 -1.69 -3.97 14.21
CA LEU A 66 -2.02 -5.18 14.97
C LEU A 66 -0.86 -6.18 15.05
N ALA A 67 0.22 -5.96 14.29
CA ALA A 67 1.41 -6.83 14.24
C ALA A 67 1.10 -8.32 13.98
N LEU A 68 0.01 -8.63 13.31
CA LEU A 68 -0.41 -10.01 13.03
C LEU A 68 0.58 -10.72 12.10
N PRO A 69 0.72 -12.04 12.22
CA PRO A 69 1.37 -12.86 11.21
C PRO A 69 0.75 -12.68 9.82
N ARG A 70 1.55 -12.87 8.77
CA ARG A 70 1.07 -12.75 7.39
C ARG A 70 -0.04 -13.76 7.06
N LEU A 71 -0.01 -14.93 7.68
CA LEU A 71 -1.05 -15.95 7.51
C LEU A 71 -2.41 -15.40 7.99
N ASP A 72 -2.46 -14.79 9.16
CA ASP A 72 -3.70 -14.26 9.73
C ASP A 72 -4.26 -13.11 8.86
N ALA A 73 -3.37 -12.22 8.39
CA ALA A 73 -3.74 -11.18 7.45
C ALA A 73 -4.28 -11.76 6.12
N THR A 74 -3.73 -12.89 5.65
CA THR A 74 -4.21 -13.56 4.43
C THR A 74 -5.63 -14.07 4.60
N LEU A 75 -5.99 -14.63 5.75
CA LEU A 75 -7.35 -15.10 6.03
C LEU A 75 -8.36 -13.94 6.00
N VAL A 76 -7.99 -12.77 6.52
CA VAL A 76 -8.82 -11.56 6.45
C VAL A 76 -9.00 -11.12 4.99
N PHE A 77 -7.91 -11.06 4.22
CA PHE A 77 -7.97 -10.65 2.81
C PHE A 77 -8.75 -11.64 1.94
N GLU A 78 -8.64 -12.94 2.20
CA GLU A 78 -9.38 -13.97 1.47
C GLU A 78 -10.89 -13.76 1.60
N GLU A 79 -11.38 -13.54 2.80
CA GLU A 79 -12.81 -13.31 3.05
C GLU A 79 -13.31 -11.99 2.43
N MET A 80 -12.53 -10.93 2.52
CA MET A 80 -12.89 -9.65 1.89
C MET A 80 -12.85 -9.74 0.36
N ALA A 81 -11.84 -10.41 -0.20
CA ALA A 81 -11.66 -10.55 -1.65
C ALA A 81 -12.72 -11.46 -2.29
N ALA A 82 -13.30 -12.41 -1.54
CA ALA A 82 -14.42 -13.21 -2.01
C ALA A 82 -15.65 -12.35 -2.36
N VAL A 83 -15.74 -11.14 -1.80
CA VAL A 83 -16.85 -10.20 -1.99
C VAL A 83 -16.46 -9.05 -2.92
N ASP A 84 -15.36 -8.34 -2.63
CA ASP A 84 -14.85 -7.24 -3.45
C ASP A 84 -13.31 -7.35 -3.58
N PRO A 85 -12.83 -8.04 -4.63
CA PRO A 85 -11.39 -8.18 -4.87
C PRO A 85 -10.71 -6.86 -5.20
N SER A 86 -11.44 -5.87 -5.74
CA SER A 86 -10.88 -4.57 -6.14
C SER A 86 -10.48 -3.73 -4.92
N THR A 87 -11.41 -3.52 -4.01
CA THR A 87 -11.16 -2.79 -2.75
C THR A 87 -10.15 -3.54 -1.89
N THR A 88 -10.27 -4.86 -1.80
CA THR A 88 -9.34 -5.69 -1.04
C THR A 88 -7.91 -5.60 -1.59
N ALA A 89 -7.73 -5.64 -2.91
CA ALA A 89 -6.42 -5.46 -3.53
C ALA A 89 -5.77 -4.12 -3.14
N PHE A 90 -6.54 -3.03 -3.09
CA PHE A 90 -6.02 -1.75 -2.59
C PHE A 90 -5.63 -1.84 -1.10
N ILE A 91 -6.48 -2.43 -0.25
CA ILE A 91 -6.20 -2.57 1.19
C ILE A 91 -4.92 -3.39 1.41
N THR A 92 -4.63 -4.41 0.59
CA THR A 92 -3.37 -5.17 0.69
C THR A 92 -2.14 -4.31 0.38
N ILE A 93 -2.21 -3.46 -0.65
CA ILE A 93 -1.13 -2.52 -1.00
C ILE A 93 -0.95 -1.46 0.09
N HIS A 94 -2.05 -0.93 0.61
CA HIS A 94 -2.04 0.01 1.72
C HIS A 94 -1.38 -0.59 2.97
N ASN A 95 -1.74 -1.82 3.35
CA ASN A 95 -1.10 -2.54 4.46
C ASN A 95 0.41 -2.71 4.24
N MET A 96 0.83 -3.04 3.01
CA MET A 96 2.26 -3.18 2.70
C MET A 96 3.00 -1.85 2.87
N ALA A 97 2.47 -0.76 2.34
CA ALA A 97 3.04 0.58 2.47
C ALA A 97 3.09 1.03 3.95
N THR A 98 2.02 0.79 4.69
CA THR A 98 1.90 1.08 6.13
C THR A 98 2.91 0.29 6.94
N TRP A 99 3.08 -1.01 6.65
CA TRP A 99 4.08 -1.85 7.30
C TRP A 99 5.51 -1.38 7.02
N MET A 100 5.82 -1.02 5.77
CA MET A 100 7.15 -0.50 5.41
C MET A 100 7.46 0.78 6.18
N LEU A 101 6.53 1.72 6.20
CA LEU A 101 6.66 2.97 6.95
C LEU A 101 6.81 2.68 8.45
N GLY A 102 5.93 1.85 9.01
CA GLY A 102 5.95 1.50 10.44
C GLY A 102 7.25 0.83 10.89
N THR A 103 7.88 0.06 10.00
CA THR A 103 9.08 -0.73 10.33
C THR A 103 10.39 0.07 10.15
N TRP A 104 10.51 0.87 9.10
CA TRP A 104 11.79 1.45 8.68
C TRP A 104 11.84 2.97 8.63
N ALA A 105 10.70 3.67 8.77
CA ALA A 105 10.73 5.12 8.84
C ALA A 105 11.36 5.61 10.16
N THR A 106 11.86 6.84 10.14
CA THR A 106 12.30 7.50 11.38
C THR A 106 11.14 7.60 12.36
N PRO A 107 11.42 7.63 13.69
CA PRO A 107 10.36 7.75 14.68
C PRO A 107 9.39 8.90 14.41
N ALA A 108 9.90 10.08 14.00
CA ALA A 108 9.07 11.24 13.72
C ALA A 108 8.09 11.00 12.57
N VAL A 109 8.52 10.33 11.49
CA VAL A 109 7.68 9.99 10.34
C VAL A 109 6.68 8.89 10.69
N ARG A 110 7.15 7.86 11.40
CA ARG A 110 6.31 6.75 11.86
C ARG A 110 5.20 7.23 12.79
N ASP A 111 5.56 8.01 13.80
CA ASP A 111 4.63 8.45 14.83
C ASP A 111 3.59 9.47 14.30
N HIS A 112 3.94 10.18 13.21
CA HIS A 112 3.00 11.05 12.51
C HIS A 112 2.04 10.27 11.59
N TRP A 113 2.57 9.43 10.70
CA TRP A 113 1.77 8.76 9.68
C TRP A 113 1.16 7.43 10.13
N GLY A 114 1.86 6.68 10.98
CA GLY A 114 1.46 5.33 11.38
C GLY A 114 0.02 5.25 11.86
N PRO A 115 -0.39 6.00 12.91
CA PRO A 115 -1.77 5.95 13.42
C PRO A 115 -2.82 6.36 12.39
N LEU A 116 -2.51 7.31 11.51
CA LEU A 116 -3.43 7.76 10.47
C LEU A 116 -3.64 6.70 9.39
N LEU A 117 -2.59 5.95 9.05
CA LEU A 117 -2.64 4.89 8.05
C LEU A 117 -3.29 3.61 8.60
N THR A 118 -2.91 3.18 9.79
CA THR A 118 -3.44 1.94 10.38
C THR A 118 -4.95 2.02 10.68
N THR A 119 -5.47 3.22 10.90
CA THR A 119 -6.91 3.48 11.09
C THR A 119 -7.65 3.79 9.79
N GLY A 120 -6.99 3.83 8.64
CA GLY A 120 -7.61 4.19 7.36
C GLY A 120 -8.04 5.65 7.22
N GLN A 121 -7.72 6.53 8.20
CA GLN A 121 -8.00 7.98 8.11
C GLN A 121 -7.20 8.62 6.97
N LYS A 122 -6.01 8.12 6.72
CA LYS A 122 -5.15 8.47 5.58
C LYS A 122 -4.77 7.21 4.83
N LEU A 123 -4.56 7.35 3.53
CA LEU A 123 -4.28 6.22 2.64
C LEU A 123 -2.89 6.34 2.02
N ALA A 124 -2.22 5.20 1.86
CA ALA A 124 -0.89 5.12 1.27
C ALA A 124 -0.89 4.36 -0.06
N SER A 125 -0.06 4.84 -0.99
CA SER A 125 0.33 4.11 -2.21
C SER A 125 1.77 3.63 -2.09
N TYR A 126 2.07 2.48 -2.70
CA TYR A 126 3.44 1.97 -2.86
C TYR A 126 3.95 2.23 -4.28
N CYS A 127 5.03 2.97 -4.41
CA CYS A 127 5.55 3.48 -5.68
C CYS A 127 6.90 2.84 -6.01
N LEU A 128 6.88 1.60 -6.55
CA LEU A 128 8.08 0.85 -6.95
C LEU A 128 8.24 0.83 -8.46
N THR A 129 7.24 0.27 -9.16
CA THR A 129 7.28 -0.06 -10.59
C THR A 129 7.48 1.18 -11.46
N GLU A 130 8.31 1.04 -12.49
CA GLU A 130 8.54 2.06 -13.53
C GLU A 130 8.24 1.49 -14.92
N PRO A 131 8.04 2.33 -15.94
CA PRO A 131 7.82 1.86 -17.30
C PRO A 131 8.92 0.90 -17.82
N GLY A 132 10.15 1.06 -17.35
CA GLY A 132 11.31 0.23 -17.72
C GLY A 132 11.79 -0.74 -16.64
N ALA A 133 11.10 -0.84 -15.48
CA ALA A 133 11.52 -1.65 -14.35
C ALA A 133 10.29 -2.24 -13.62
N GLY A 134 9.86 -3.42 -14.05
CA GLY A 134 8.80 -4.20 -13.43
C GLY A 134 9.38 -5.33 -12.57
N SER A 135 9.47 -6.55 -13.14
CA SER A 135 10.03 -7.72 -12.43
C SER A 135 11.49 -7.51 -12.02
N ASP A 136 12.29 -6.81 -12.82
CA ASP A 136 13.61 -6.32 -12.43
C ASP A 136 13.49 -4.95 -11.74
N ALA A 137 12.94 -4.94 -10.54
CA ALA A 137 12.73 -3.72 -9.76
C ALA A 137 14.06 -3.03 -9.38
N ALA A 138 15.16 -3.80 -9.30
CA ALA A 138 16.49 -3.25 -9.01
C ALA A 138 17.03 -2.35 -10.14
N SER A 139 16.43 -2.39 -11.32
CA SER A 139 16.79 -1.52 -12.45
C SER A 139 16.03 -0.19 -12.48
N LEU A 140 15.25 0.14 -11.46
CA LEU A 140 14.53 1.42 -11.36
C LEU A 140 15.48 2.62 -11.53
N LYS A 141 14.98 3.70 -12.15
CA LYS A 141 15.75 4.88 -12.53
C LYS A 141 15.33 6.17 -11.84
N THR A 142 14.16 6.21 -11.20
CA THR A 142 13.75 7.36 -10.38
C THR A 142 14.85 7.70 -9.39
N ARG A 143 15.29 8.97 -9.37
CA ARG A 143 16.40 9.45 -8.55
C ARG A 143 15.90 10.38 -7.47
N ALA A 144 16.57 10.34 -6.32
CA ALA A 144 16.43 11.27 -5.23
C ALA A 144 17.84 11.83 -4.93
N GLU A 145 18.08 13.07 -5.30
CA GLU A 145 19.38 13.74 -5.12
C GLU A 145 19.31 14.64 -3.88
N LEU A 146 20.26 14.50 -2.98
CA LEU A 146 20.35 15.36 -1.80
C LEU A 146 20.94 16.73 -2.20
N VAL A 147 20.12 17.77 -2.07
CA VAL A 147 20.51 19.17 -2.34
C VAL A 147 20.33 19.97 -1.03
N GLY A 148 21.42 20.29 -0.40
CA GLY A 148 21.37 20.87 0.96
C GLY A 148 20.81 19.85 1.96
N ASN A 149 19.65 20.14 2.54
CA ASN A 149 18.96 19.28 3.50
C ASN A 149 17.69 18.62 2.93
N GLU A 150 17.45 18.76 1.63
CA GLU A 150 16.24 18.27 0.96
C GLU A 150 16.60 17.30 -0.15
N TYR A 151 15.71 16.37 -0.43
CA TYR A 151 15.84 15.49 -1.59
C TYR A 151 15.02 16.04 -2.75
N VAL A 152 15.68 16.23 -3.87
CA VAL A 152 15.06 16.54 -5.17
C VAL A 152 14.79 15.23 -5.89
N ILE A 153 13.53 14.96 -6.24
CA ILE A 153 13.11 13.68 -6.81
C ILE A 153 12.70 13.86 -8.26
N ASN A 154 13.33 13.09 -9.14
CA ASN A 154 13.04 13.09 -10.58
C ASN A 154 12.85 11.67 -11.10
N GLY A 155 11.78 11.46 -11.88
CA GLY A 155 11.47 10.18 -12.50
C GLY A 155 9.99 9.94 -12.68
N SER A 156 9.64 8.68 -12.93
CA SER A 156 8.25 8.30 -13.10
C SER A 156 7.98 6.89 -12.58
N LYS A 157 6.78 6.68 -12.06
CA LYS A 157 6.28 5.39 -11.61
C LYS A 157 5.07 4.98 -12.45
N ALA A 158 4.88 3.67 -12.63
CA ALA A 158 3.81 3.10 -13.44
C ALA A 158 2.98 2.12 -12.62
N PHE A 159 1.71 1.98 -12.97
CA PHE A 159 0.75 1.04 -12.36
C PHE A 159 0.60 1.21 -10.86
N ILE A 160 0.60 2.46 -10.37
CA ILE A 160 0.51 2.73 -8.93
C ILE A 160 -0.94 2.72 -8.48
N SER A 161 -1.25 1.76 -7.61
CA SER A 161 -2.57 1.62 -6.96
C SER A 161 -2.84 2.78 -6.01
N GLY A 162 -4.03 3.35 -6.10
CA GLY A 162 -4.44 4.49 -5.29
C GLY A 162 -3.91 5.85 -5.76
N ALA A 163 -3.04 5.89 -6.78
CA ALA A 163 -2.40 7.12 -7.23
C ALA A 163 -3.40 8.22 -7.58
N GLY A 164 -3.17 9.42 -7.03
CA GLY A 164 -4.07 10.58 -7.13
C GLY A 164 -5.30 10.52 -6.23
N SER A 165 -5.40 9.50 -5.37
CA SER A 165 -6.51 9.32 -4.42
C SER A 165 -6.04 9.00 -3.00
N THR A 166 -4.75 8.75 -2.80
CA THR A 166 -4.09 8.52 -1.50
C THR A 166 -3.42 9.79 -0.99
N ASP A 167 -3.07 9.79 0.30
CA ASP A 167 -2.52 10.95 1.01
C ASP A 167 -0.99 10.92 1.08
N VAL A 168 -0.39 9.73 1.01
CA VAL A 168 1.07 9.54 1.10
C VAL A 168 1.56 8.47 0.12
N LEU A 169 2.76 8.68 -0.39
CA LEU A 169 3.46 7.78 -1.29
C LEU A 169 4.67 7.18 -0.56
N VAL A 170 4.76 5.86 -0.47
CA VAL A 170 5.98 5.14 -0.10
C VAL A 170 6.75 4.89 -1.39
N LEU A 171 7.71 5.75 -1.66
CA LEU A 171 8.44 5.83 -2.93
C LEU A 171 9.81 5.17 -2.83
N MET A 172 10.10 4.27 -3.77
CA MET A 172 11.43 3.69 -3.95
C MET A 172 12.17 4.50 -5.02
N ALA A 173 13.30 5.11 -4.64
CA ALA A 173 14.12 5.90 -5.55
C ALA A 173 15.60 5.66 -5.32
N ARG A 174 16.40 5.90 -6.33
CA ARG A 174 17.85 5.77 -6.27
C ARG A 174 18.44 7.01 -5.61
N SER A 175 19.07 6.82 -4.44
CA SER A 175 19.66 7.88 -3.62
C SER A 175 21.18 7.87 -3.61
N SER A 176 21.83 6.86 -4.21
CA SER A 176 23.27 6.84 -4.39
C SER A 176 23.73 7.97 -5.31
N ALA A 177 24.84 8.61 -4.98
CA ALA A 177 25.43 9.65 -5.82
C ALA A 177 25.74 9.13 -7.23
N ALA A 178 25.63 10.01 -8.23
CA ALA A 178 26.03 9.67 -9.59
C ALA A 178 27.54 9.33 -9.60
N GLY A 179 27.88 8.08 -9.85
CA GLY A 179 29.27 7.58 -9.83
C GLY A 179 29.58 6.60 -8.70
N ASP A 180 28.74 6.49 -7.69
CA ASP A 180 28.86 5.39 -6.72
C ASP A 180 28.54 4.06 -7.43
N ALA A 181 29.42 3.07 -7.23
CA ALA A 181 29.28 1.74 -7.79
C ALA A 181 28.11 0.91 -7.20
N ALA A 182 27.19 1.57 -6.51
CA ALA A 182 25.97 0.96 -5.97
C ALA A 182 25.00 0.63 -7.10
N SER A 183 25.32 -0.44 -7.84
CA SER A 183 24.43 -1.05 -8.83
C SER A 183 23.40 -1.95 -8.13
N GLY A 184 22.27 -2.13 -8.75
CA GLY A 184 21.20 -2.98 -8.21
C GLY A 184 20.46 -2.36 -7.03
N ALA A 185 19.99 -3.20 -6.12
CA ALA A 185 19.12 -2.79 -5.00
C ALA A 185 19.83 -1.93 -3.94
N SER A 186 21.14 -2.07 -3.77
CA SER A 186 21.92 -1.36 -2.73
C SER A 186 21.94 0.17 -2.87
N GLY A 187 21.62 0.69 -4.07
CA GLY A 187 21.52 2.13 -4.32
C GLY A 187 20.12 2.72 -4.14
N ILE A 188 19.14 1.92 -3.71
CA ILE A 188 17.74 2.31 -3.59
C ILE A 188 17.39 2.58 -2.14
N SER A 189 16.71 3.70 -1.91
CA SER A 189 16.13 4.08 -0.62
C SER A 189 14.62 4.22 -0.72
N ALA A 190 13.94 4.09 0.42
CA ALA A 190 12.52 4.38 0.57
C ALA A 190 12.32 5.80 1.08
N PHE A 191 11.37 6.50 0.49
CA PHE A 191 10.96 7.86 0.88
C PHE A 191 9.46 7.86 1.21
N VAL A 192 9.09 8.60 2.24
CA VAL A 192 7.69 8.90 2.55
C VAL A 192 7.40 10.31 2.06
N VAL A 193 6.57 10.42 1.04
CA VAL A 193 6.30 11.66 0.32
C VAL A 193 4.81 11.98 0.41
N PRO A 194 4.39 13.14 0.98
CA PRO A 194 3.01 13.59 0.91
C PRO A 194 2.53 13.65 -0.55
N ALA A 195 1.33 13.16 -0.83
CA ALA A 195 0.85 13.02 -2.20
C ALA A 195 0.54 14.36 -2.91
N ASP A 196 0.44 15.44 -2.16
CA ASP A 196 0.23 16.81 -2.62
C ASP A 196 1.53 17.64 -2.74
N THR A 197 2.70 17.00 -2.60
CA THR A 197 4.00 17.67 -2.75
C THR A 197 4.10 18.30 -4.14
N PRO A 198 4.50 19.59 -4.24
CA PRO A 198 4.74 20.25 -5.52
C PRO A 198 5.69 19.45 -6.41
N GLY A 199 5.48 19.47 -7.73
CA GLY A 199 6.26 18.68 -8.69
C GLY A 199 5.73 17.26 -8.92
N ILE A 200 4.72 16.80 -8.15
CA ILE A 200 4.05 15.53 -8.42
C ILE A 200 2.90 15.73 -9.40
N THR A 201 2.88 14.93 -10.46
CA THR A 201 1.76 14.89 -11.41
C THR A 201 1.26 13.46 -11.60
N TYR A 202 -0.06 13.33 -11.70
CA TYR A 202 -0.74 12.04 -11.86
C TYR A 202 -1.26 11.90 -13.29
N GLY A 203 -0.92 10.79 -13.94
CA GLY A 203 -1.44 10.43 -15.24
C GLY A 203 -2.93 10.11 -15.21
N LYS A 204 -3.48 9.80 -16.39
CA LYS A 204 -4.86 9.32 -16.51
C LYS A 204 -5.02 8.00 -15.77
N LYS A 205 -6.24 7.74 -15.28
CA LYS A 205 -6.62 6.45 -14.73
C LYS A 205 -6.46 5.37 -15.81
N GLU A 206 -5.80 4.27 -15.49
CA GLU A 206 -5.65 3.14 -16.39
C GLU A 206 -7.00 2.49 -16.68
N HIS A 207 -7.20 2.13 -17.94
CA HIS A 207 -8.37 1.36 -18.36
C HIS A 207 -8.07 -0.13 -18.20
N LYS A 208 -8.63 -0.75 -17.17
CA LYS A 208 -8.33 -2.13 -16.79
C LYS A 208 -9.47 -3.08 -17.15
N MET A 209 -9.18 -4.37 -17.26
CA MET A 209 -10.17 -5.42 -17.47
C MET A 209 -10.99 -5.74 -16.22
N GLY A 210 -10.52 -5.37 -15.05
CA GLY A 210 -11.15 -5.52 -13.75
C GLY A 210 -10.45 -4.67 -12.70
N TRP A 211 -10.91 -4.73 -11.45
CA TRP A 211 -10.43 -3.91 -10.34
C TRP A 211 -10.57 -2.40 -10.62
N ASN A 212 -11.70 -2.02 -11.22
CA ASN A 212 -11.90 -0.65 -11.70
C ASN A 212 -12.19 0.32 -10.56
N SER A 213 -12.72 -0.15 -9.42
CA SER A 213 -12.99 0.68 -8.25
C SER A 213 -11.71 1.23 -7.61
N GLN A 214 -10.57 0.53 -7.71
CA GLN A 214 -9.30 1.08 -7.25
C GLN A 214 -8.56 1.81 -8.39
N PRO A 215 -8.21 3.10 -8.24
CA PRO A 215 -7.50 3.84 -9.29
C PRO A 215 -6.07 3.31 -9.42
N THR A 216 -5.63 3.18 -10.67
CA THR A 216 -4.24 2.85 -11.01
C THR A 216 -3.75 3.91 -12.00
N ARG A 217 -2.61 4.56 -11.72
CA ARG A 217 -2.08 5.63 -12.56
C ARG A 217 -0.56 5.58 -12.65
N THR A 218 -0.02 6.29 -13.62
CA THR A 218 1.37 6.73 -13.58
C THR A 218 1.51 7.93 -12.64
N ILE A 219 2.71 8.10 -12.07
CA ILE A 219 3.09 9.28 -11.29
C ILE A 219 4.41 9.80 -11.88
N SER A 220 4.49 11.10 -12.13
CA SER A 220 5.74 11.77 -12.52
C SER A 220 6.18 12.70 -11.41
N PHE A 221 7.48 12.74 -11.19
CA PHE A 221 8.16 13.59 -10.22
C PHE A 221 9.09 14.53 -10.99
N ASP A 222 8.92 15.83 -10.79
CA ASP A 222 9.67 16.88 -11.46
C ASP A 222 10.05 17.97 -10.45
N ASN A 223 11.26 17.81 -9.86
CA ASN A 223 11.88 18.70 -8.85
C ASN A 223 11.03 18.93 -7.63
#